data_b76d27048b58c18e5f13aecbad591b40
#
_entry.id   b76d27048b58c18e5f13aecbad591b40
#
_cell.length_a   1.000
_cell.length_b   1.000
_cell.length_c   1.000
_cell.angle_alpha   90.00
_cell.angle_beta   90.00
_cell.angle_gamma   90.00
#
_symmetry.space_group_name_H-M   'P 1'
#
loop_
_entity.id
_entity.type
_entity.pdbx_description
1 polymer ?
#
loop_
_entity_poly.entity_id
_entity_poly.type
_entity_poly.pdbx_seq_one_letter_code
_entity_poly.pdbx_strand_id
1 'polypeptide(L)'
;MKKSLVAVGVIVALGAIWTGASWYTGKKIEQHIDQSVAHANAELEKAFPETGLVLQSKDFHRGVFSSDVRLVLTVKEGIKNAEIKPGDGIEIKSVIDHGPFPLAQIKKFVLIPSMASVHSKLENNEALKPLFEVTKGKSLFTADSRVSYSGSVISDVDIIPVDFAKDGVKFNFSGAKLTSDLSRELKDISLTIKSDQLTINKNDENFVVKGVDLDLSNKKGKFDIYVGDQNIKIQEIILKGISNQDIVLSGLKMGSNISEDETNLKGKITYSLDGFKLKNIDFGSGTFAITADRLDGEAVRKFTQAYNDASVKSLTSDYRSPDAVNAEIIDAVFSNLPILLKNNPQFGIEPLTWKNTKGESTINYKVNLKDLPKDKNNLSSMKTEEAIRTLIQDMSLNVTLPKPMILEFATQASLVNGLDKNRAEENAEQQVEQLEQLGKLFKITTVDNNAISIKFNYADGNIEMNGEKMSLPKFLSEYGLSESSDDDEVPEQTMPEDDTHSSGNIQAEGNVQSAQ
;
A
#
# COMPACT_ATOMS: atom_id res chain seq x y z
N MET A 1 68.71 -2.27 13.75
CA MET A 1 68.57 -2.89 12.40
C MET A 1 67.78 -4.19 12.37
N LYS A 2 67.90 -5.15 13.31
CA LYS A 2 67.13 -6.43 13.26
C LYS A 2 65.63 -6.27 13.44
N LYS A 3 65.12 -5.30 14.25
CA LYS A 3 63.69 -5.08 14.49
C LYS A 3 62.98 -4.47 13.28
N SER A 4 63.63 -3.64 12.47
CA SER A 4 63.06 -3.07 11.24
C SER A 4 62.96 -4.09 10.10
N LEU A 5 63.90 -5.02 9.98
CA LEU A 5 63.85 -6.12 9.01
C LEU A 5 62.70 -7.10 9.30
N VAL A 6 62.45 -7.39 10.60
CA VAL A 6 61.33 -8.23 11.03
C VAL A 6 60.00 -7.54 10.71
N ALA A 7 59.86 -6.23 10.97
CA ALA A 7 58.65 -5.46 10.63
C ALA A 7 58.39 -5.44 9.11
N VAL A 8 59.42 -5.25 8.28
CA VAL A 8 59.28 -5.32 6.82
C VAL A 8 58.88 -6.72 6.38
N GLY A 9 59.48 -7.77 6.94
CA GLY A 9 59.09 -9.16 6.64
C GLY A 9 57.63 -9.47 6.98
N VAL A 10 57.14 -8.99 8.14
CA VAL A 10 55.73 -9.13 8.53
C VAL A 10 54.80 -8.38 7.58
N ILE A 11 55.11 -7.13 7.19
CA ILE A 11 54.32 -6.35 6.24
C ILE A 11 54.23 -7.04 4.86
N VAL A 12 55.36 -7.58 4.37
CA VAL A 12 55.39 -8.32 3.11
C VAL A 12 54.57 -9.61 3.20
N ALA A 13 54.67 -10.34 4.29
CA ALA A 13 53.86 -11.56 4.51
C ALA A 13 52.37 -11.26 4.58
N LEU A 14 51.95 -10.23 5.33
CA LEU A 14 50.57 -9.79 5.41
C LEU A 14 50.05 -9.32 4.05
N GLY A 15 50.87 -8.58 3.28
CA GLY A 15 50.52 -8.15 1.92
C GLY A 15 50.32 -9.35 0.97
N ALA A 16 51.18 -10.38 1.05
CA ALA A 16 51.02 -11.58 0.24
C ALA A 16 49.78 -12.39 0.60
N ILE A 17 49.47 -12.51 1.90
CA ILE A 17 48.27 -13.19 2.41
C ILE A 17 47.03 -12.42 1.93
N TRP A 18 47.00 -11.10 2.07
CA TRP A 18 45.88 -10.27 1.59
C TRP A 18 45.68 -10.39 0.08
N THR A 19 46.74 -10.33 -0.73
CA THR A 19 46.68 -10.50 -2.18
C THR A 19 46.13 -11.85 -2.58
N GLY A 20 46.64 -12.93 -1.95
CA GLY A 20 46.14 -14.29 -2.18
C GLY A 20 44.67 -14.48 -1.79
N ALA A 21 44.27 -13.91 -0.67
CA ALA A 21 42.86 -13.95 -0.21
C ALA A 21 41.93 -13.15 -1.14
N SER A 22 42.36 -11.97 -1.59
CA SER A 22 41.60 -11.16 -2.57
C SER A 22 41.43 -11.89 -3.91
N TRP A 23 42.53 -12.48 -4.41
CA TRP A 23 42.46 -13.29 -5.63
C TRP A 23 41.51 -14.49 -5.49
N TYR A 24 41.58 -15.20 -4.34
CA TYR A 24 40.68 -16.33 -4.06
C TYR A 24 39.22 -15.90 -3.96
N THR A 25 38.95 -14.78 -3.28
CA THR A 25 37.60 -14.23 -3.18
C THR A 25 37.07 -13.84 -4.55
N GLY A 26 37.87 -13.18 -5.40
CA GLY A 26 37.49 -12.85 -6.78
C GLY A 26 37.16 -14.10 -7.61
N LYS A 27 37.95 -15.20 -7.46
CA LYS A 27 37.66 -16.48 -8.11
C LYS A 27 36.31 -17.05 -7.64
N LYS A 28 35.99 -16.95 -6.35
CA LYS A 28 34.67 -17.37 -5.80
C LYS A 28 33.53 -16.54 -6.35
N ILE A 29 33.69 -15.22 -6.48
CA ILE A 29 32.68 -14.32 -7.06
C ILE A 29 32.44 -14.72 -8.53
N GLU A 30 33.50 -14.89 -9.33
CA GLU A 30 33.42 -15.33 -10.73
C GLU A 30 32.64 -16.63 -10.90
N GLN A 31 32.84 -17.60 -10.01
CA GLN A 31 32.17 -18.91 -10.05
C GLN A 31 30.69 -18.86 -9.66
N HIS A 32 30.25 -17.82 -8.93
CA HIS A 32 28.90 -17.73 -8.37
C HIS A 32 28.08 -16.58 -8.92
N ILE A 33 28.63 -15.73 -9.81
CA ILE A 33 27.90 -14.57 -10.33
C ILE A 33 26.62 -14.97 -11.05
N ASP A 34 26.67 -16.00 -11.89
CA ASP A 34 25.49 -16.48 -12.62
C ASP A 34 24.43 -17.08 -11.70
N GLN A 35 24.86 -17.78 -10.63
CA GLN A 35 23.94 -18.27 -9.62
C GLN A 35 23.29 -17.12 -8.83
N SER A 36 24.04 -16.06 -8.54
CA SER A 36 23.52 -14.86 -7.87
C SER A 36 22.51 -14.13 -8.74
N VAL A 37 22.78 -14.01 -10.05
CA VAL A 37 21.86 -13.44 -11.03
C VAL A 37 20.60 -14.30 -11.18
N ALA A 38 20.74 -15.63 -11.24
CA ALA A 38 19.59 -16.52 -11.28
C ALA A 38 18.70 -16.42 -10.03
N HIS A 39 19.33 -16.28 -8.84
CA HIS A 39 18.59 -16.04 -7.59
C HIS A 39 17.89 -14.69 -7.60
N ALA A 40 18.56 -13.61 -8.05
CA ALA A 40 17.95 -12.29 -8.21
C ALA A 40 16.74 -12.32 -9.16
N ASN A 41 16.84 -13.07 -10.27
CA ASN A 41 15.73 -13.24 -11.21
C ASN A 41 14.55 -13.98 -10.58
N ALA A 42 14.81 -15.01 -9.77
CA ALA A 42 13.75 -15.73 -9.06
C ALA A 42 13.01 -14.82 -8.05
N GLU A 43 13.74 -13.93 -7.36
CA GLU A 43 13.12 -12.96 -6.44
C GLU A 43 12.41 -11.82 -7.20
N LEU A 44 12.94 -11.36 -8.34
CA LEU A 44 12.27 -10.39 -9.22
C LEU A 44 10.94 -10.96 -9.76
N GLU A 45 10.94 -12.23 -10.18
CA GLU A 45 9.75 -12.90 -10.69
C GLU A 45 8.67 -13.09 -9.60
N LYS A 46 9.07 -13.32 -8.34
CA LYS A 46 8.14 -13.38 -7.20
C LYS A 46 7.60 -12.00 -6.81
N ALA A 47 8.44 -10.97 -6.82
CA ALA A 47 8.06 -9.63 -6.38
C ALA A 47 7.30 -8.84 -7.44
N PHE A 48 7.62 -9.05 -8.73
CA PHE A 48 7.08 -8.30 -9.86
C PHE A 48 6.79 -9.23 -11.05
N PRO A 49 5.98 -10.27 -10.86
CA PRO A 49 5.78 -11.33 -11.85
C PRO A 49 5.23 -10.81 -13.19
N GLU A 50 4.43 -9.73 -13.15
CA GLU A 50 3.78 -9.11 -14.31
C GLU A 50 4.75 -8.32 -15.19
N THR A 51 5.90 -7.91 -14.65
CA THR A 51 6.82 -7.04 -15.38
C THR A 51 7.68 -7.77 -16.40
N GLY A 52 7.84 -9.07 -16.21
CA GLY A 52 8.76 -9.88 -17.01
C GLY A 52 10.22 -9.43 -16.95
N LEU A 53 10.61 -8.70 -15.93
CA LEU A 53 11.98 -8.21 -15.74
C LEU A 53 12.97 -9.35 -15.59
N VAL A 54 14.10 -9.24 -16.28
CA VAL A 54 15.21 -10.21 -16.23
C VAL A 54 16.53 -9.47 -16.11
N LEU A 55 17.31 -9.86 -15.12
CA LEU A 55 18.69 -9.42 -14.93
C LEU A 55 19.65 -10.37 -15.63
N GLN A 56 20.66 -9.85 -16.31
CA GLN A 56 21.72 -10.58 -16.98
C GLN A 56 23.07 -10.03 -16.55
N SER A 57 24.08 -10.90 -16.40
CA SER A 57 25.47 -10.50 -16.25
C SER A 57 26.15 -10.50 -17.62
N LYS A 58 26.89 -9.43 -17.94
CA LYS A 58 27.69 -9.29 -19.15
C LYS A 58 29.09 -8.77 -18.80
N ASP A 59 30.06 -9.03 -19.66
CA ASP A 59 31.40 -8.44 -19.61
C ASP A 59 32.07 -8.57 -18.23
N PHE A 60 32.03 -9.78 -17.65
CA PHE A 60 32.72 -10.03 -16.38
C PHE A 60 34.23 -10.17 -16.60
N HIS A 61 35.01 -9.26 -16.01
CA HIS A 61 36.47 -9.25 -16.08
C HIS A 61 37.05 -9.27 -14.68
N ARG A 62 37.80 -10.33 -14.35
CA ARG A 62 38.40 -10.50 -13.04
C ARG A 62 39.87 -10.05 -13.00
N GLY A 63 40.19 -9.12 -12.11
CA GLY A 63 41.53 -8.77 -11.71
C GLY A 63 41.94 -9.50 -10.41
N VAL A 64 43.06 -9.07 -9.80
CA VAL A 64 43.53 -9.61 -8.52
C VAL A 64 42.74 -9.05 -7.36
N PHE A 65 42.53 -7.76 -7.29
CA PHE A 65 41.88 -7.04 -6.19
C PHE A 65 40.44 -6.58 -6.48
N SER A 66 40.08 -6.55 -7.76
CA SER A 66 38.75 -6.15 -8.20
C SER A 66 38.32 -6.89 -9.45
N SER A 67 37.01 -6.93 -9.67
CA SER A 67 36.37 -7.36 -10.92
C SER A 67 35.42 -6.27 -11.42
N ASP A 68 35.25 -6.22 -12.72
CA ASP A 68 34.24 -5.38 -13.38
C ASP A 68 33.14 -6.30 -13.93
N VAL A 69 31.88 -5.89 -13.80
CA VAL A 69 30.73 -6.57 -14.40
C VAL A 69 29.72 -5.55 -14.87
N ARG A 70 29.06 -5.83 -15.98
CA ARG A 70 27.89 -5.10 -16.44
C ARG A 70 26.65 -5.94 -16.16
N LEU A 71 25.72 -5.40 -15.36
CA LEU A 71 24.42 -5.98 -15.13
C LEU A 71 23.43 -5.29 -16.06
N VAL A 72 22.64 -6.07 -16.79
CA VAL A 72 21.65 -5.56 -17.74
C VAL A 72 20.27 -6.02 -17.30
N LEU A 73 19.43 -5.06 -16.88
CA LEU A 73 18.02 -5.31 -16.58
C LEU A 73 17.22 -5.09 -17.87
N THR A 74 16.55 -6.11 -18.32
CA THR A 74 15.73 -6.12 -19.54
C THR A 74 14.39 -6.78 -19.27
N VAL A 75 13.52 -6.85 -20.30
CA VAL A 75 12.21 -7.49 -20.24
C VAL A 75 12.22 -8.74 -21.10
N LYS A 76 11.58 -9.83 -20.66
CA LYS A 76 11.39 -11.06 -21.43
C LYS A 76 10.73 -10.76 -22.77
N GLU A 77 11.12 -11.48 -23.83
CA GLU A 77 10.44 -11.40 -25.11
C GLU A 77 8.96 -11.80 -24.98
N GLY A 78 8.08 -11.11 -25.71
CA GLY A 78 6.65 -11.40 -25.72
C GLY A 78 5.82 -10.62 -24.69
N ILE A 79 6.43 -9.86 -23.79
CA ILE A 79 5.70 -8.92 -22.92
C ILE A 79 5.27 -7.71 -23.77
N LYS A 80 3.97 -7.58 -24.00
CA LYS A 80 3.37 -6.43 -24.67
C LYS A 80 3.13 -5.31 -23.65
N ASN A 81 3.31 -4.05 -24.06
CA ASN A 81 3.15 -2.85 -23.23
C ASN A 81 4.20 -2.64 -22.13
N ALA A 82 5.36 -3.28 -22.22
CA ALA A 82 6.47 -2.94 -21.35
C ALA A 82 7.00 -1.55 -21.73
N GLU A 83 7.22 -0.69 -20.76
CA GLU A 83 7.86 0.63 -20.95
C GLU A 83 9.30 0.48 -21.47
N ILE A 84 9.97 -0.61 -21.11
CA ILE A 84 11.27 -1.03 -21.65
C ILE A 84 11.01 -2.01 -22.79
N LYS A 85 11.41 -1.67 -23.99
CA LYS A 85 11.26 -2.57 -25.15
C LYS A 85 12.17 -3.79 -24.98
N PRO A 86 11.72 -5.00 -25.43
CA PRO A 86 12.58 -6.16 -25.50
C PRO A 86 13.86 -5.82 -26.31
N GLY A 87 15.02 -6.04 -25.71
CA GLY A 87 16.31 -5.68 -26.30
C GLY A 87 16.90 -4.34 -25.84
N ASP A 88 16.07 -3.42 -25.35
CA ASP A 88 16.55 -2.22 -24.64
C ASP A 88 16.83 -2.62 -23.19
N GLY A 89 18.06 -2.44 -22.73
CA GLY A 89 18.47 -2.82 -21.37
C GLY A 89 18.88 -1.59 -20.55
N ILE A 90 18.51 -1.59 -19.28
CA ILE A 90 19.09 -0.68 -18.29
C ILE A 90 20.44 -1.26 -17.88
N GLU A 91 21.52 -0.64 -18.30
CA GLU A 91 22.87 -1.09 -18.01
C GLU A 91 23.41 -0.48 -16.73
N ILE A 92 23.87 -1.34 -15.81
CA ILE A 92 24.47 -0.98 -14.54
C ILE A 92 25.90 -1.48 -14.54
N LYS A 93 26.86 -0.59 -14.55
CA LYS A 93 28.28 -0.93 -14.40
C LYS A 93 28.61 -1.07 -12.92
N SER A 94 29.18 -2.21 -12.55
CA SER A 94 29.57 -2.54 -11.18
C SER A 94 31.05 -2.89 -11.12
N VAL A 95 31.76 -2.27 -10.17
CA VAL A 95 33.13 -2.59 -9.79
C VAL A 95 33.07 -3.32 -8.45
N ILE A 96 33.63 -4.52 -8.38
CA ILE A 96 33.58 -5.40 -7.22
C ILE A 96 35.00 -5.50 -6.64
N ASP A 97 35.29 -4.79 -5.55
CA ASP A 97 36.53 -4.93 -4.81
C ASP A 97 36.48 -6.21 -3.96
N HIS A 98 37.52 -7.02 -4.08
CA HIS A 98 37.57 -8.34 -3.44
C HIS A 98 38.02 -8.26 -1.96
N GLY A 99 37.41 -9.11 -1.10
CA GLY A 99 37.81 -9.28 0.29
C GLY A 99 39.18 -9.97 0.49
N PRO A 100 39.63 -10.13 1.72
CA PRO A 100 38.90 -9.91 2.98
C PRO A 100 38.77 -8.44 3.41
N PHE A 101 39.58 -7.55 2.90
CA PHE A 101 39.56 -6.11 3.14
C PHE A 101 39.52 -5.40 1.80
N PRO A 102 38.29 -5.19 1.24
CA PRO A 102 38.13 -4.54 -0.05
C PRO A 102 38.76 -3.14 -0.07
N LEU A 103 39.39 -2.75 -1.17
CA LEU A 103 40.13 -1.48 -1.29
C LEU A 103 39.21 -0.27 -1.03
N ALA A 104 37.99 -0.30 -1.49
CA ALA A 104 37.01 0.79 -1.26
C ALA A 104 36.70 0.94 0.23
N GLN A 105 36.63 -0.15 0.99
CA GLN A 105 36.38 -0.12 2.44
C GLN A 105 37.60 0.40 3.20
N ILE A 106 38.81 -0.02 2.85
CA ILE A 106 40.07 0.49 3.44
C ILE A 106 40.16 2.02 3.24
N LYS A 107 39.84 2.53 2.04
CA LYS A 107 39.83 4.00 1.77
C LYS A 107 38.86 4.77 2.65
N LYS A 108 37.78 4.13 3.10
CA LYS A 108 36.77 4.70 4.03
C LYS A 108 37.11 4.40 5.50
N PHE A 109 38.29 3.83 5.81
CA PHE A 109 38.72 3.37 7.14
C PHE A 109 37.79 2.31 7.78
N VAL A 110 37.03 1.58 6.95
CA VAL A 110 36.21 0.47 7.40
C VAL A 110 37.03 -0.82 7.32
N LEU A 111 37.48 -1.30 8.46
CA LEU A 111 38.34 -2.49 8.59
C LEU A 111 37.56 -3.75 8.99
N ILE A 112 36.27 -3.80 8.64
CA ILE A 112 35.42 -4.98 8.85
C ILE A 112 35.71 -5.97 7.71
N PRO A 113 36.11 -7.22 7.99
CA PRO A 113 36.32 -8.23 6.97
C PRO A 113 35.01 -8.45 6.18
N SER A 114 35.09 -8.34 4.86
CA SER A 114 33.94 -8.49 3.95
C SER A 114 34.36 -9.31 2.73
N MET A 115 33.41 -10.03 2.15
CA MET A 115 33.63 -10.80 0.93
C MET A 115 33.90 -9.88 -0.26
N ALA A 116 33.12 -8.81 -0.36
CA ALA A 116 33.27 -7.81 -1.41
C ALA A 116 32.75 -6.44 -0.99
N SER A 117 33.22 -5.40 -1.69
CA SER A 117 32.58 -4.08 -1.78
C SER A 117 32.25 -3.81 -3.23
N VAL A 118 31.01 -3.45 -3.50
CA VAL A 118 30.50 -3.25 -4.86
C VAL A 118 30.10 -1.78 -5.04
N HIS A 119 30.68 -1.15 -6.05
CA HIS A 119 30.27 0.20 -6.49
C HIS A 119 29.54 0.09 -7.81
N SER A 120 28.26 0.50 -7.85
CA SER A 120 27.40 0.38 -9.02
C SER A 120 26.87 1.75 -9.45
N LYS A 121 26.73 1.95 -10.77
CA LYS A 121 26.15 3.13 -11.38
C LYS A 121 25.48 2.79 -12.71
N LEU A 122 24.51 3.60 -13.13
CA LEU A 122 23.96 3.50 -14.49
C LEU A 122 25.04 3.82 -15.51
N GLU A 123 25.05 3.08 -16.60
CA GLU A 123 25.88 3.34 -17.78
C GLU A 123 25.02 3.98 -18.88
N ASN A 124 25.57 4.96 -19.58
CA ASN A 124 24.86 5.62 -20.68
C ASN A 124 24.83 4.70 -21.90
N ASN A 125 23.64 4.39 -22.37
CA ASN A 125 23.38 3.65 -23.61
C ASN A 125 22.22 4.29 -24.38
N GLU A 126 21.86 3.78 -25.54
CA GLU A 126 20.78 4.36 -26.36
C GLU A 126 19.43 4.42 -25.61
N ALA A 127 19.10 3.40 -24.82
CA ALA A 127 17.85 3.36 -24.05
C ALA A 127 17.81 4.42 -22.94
N LEU A 128 18.94 4.71 -22.31
CA LEU A 128 19.08 5.68 -21.21
C LEU A 128 19.53 7.07 -21.65
N LYS A 129 19.78 7.28 -22.94
CA LYS A 129 20.22 8.58 -23.46
C LYS A 129 19.33 9.77 -23.04
N PRO A 130 17.98 9.69 -23.11
CA PRO A 130 17.13 10.78 -22.64
C PRO A 130 17.32 11.08 -21.15
N LEU A 131 17.51 10.03 -20.31
CA LEU A 131 17.77 10.19 -18.89
C LEU A 131 19.11 10.88 -18.64
N PHE A 132 20.16 10.49 -19.37
CA PHE A 132 21.48 11.11 -19.26
C PHE A 132 21.52 12.56 -19.78
N GLU A 133 20.68 12.92 -20.74
CA GLU A 133 20.49 14.32 -21.15
C GLU A 133 19.92 15.15 -20.00
N VAL A 134 18.87 14.65 -19.33
CA VAL A 134 18.24 15.28 -18.16
C VAL A 134 19.21 15.40 -16.97
N THR A 135 20.01 14.36 -16.70
CA THR A 135 21.01 14.35 -15.62
C THR A 135 22.33 15.00 -15.98
N LYS A 136 22.43 15.67 -17.16
CA LYS A 136 23.62 16.36 -17.65
C LYS A 136 24.85 15.43 -17.73
N GLY A 137 24.63 14.21 -18.22
CA GLY A 137 25.66 13.18 -18.39
C GLY A 137 26.06 12.44 -17.11
N LYS A 138 25.40 12.68 -15.97
CA LYS A 138 25.67 11.98 -14.73
C LYS A 138 24.74 10.75 -14.57
N SER A 139 25.26 9.70 -13.94
CA SER A 139 24.42 8.59 -13.50
C SER A 139 23.33 9.10 -12.56
N LEU A 140 22.06 8.67 -12.75
CA LEU A 140 20.95 9.04 -11.87
C LEU A 140 21.20 8.54 -10.44
N PHE A 141 21.79 7.36 -10.29
CA PHE A 141 22.14 6.83 -8.97
C PHE A 141 23.56 6.26 -8.93
N THR A 142 24.11 6.23 -7.75
CA THR A 142 25.27 5.43 -7.37
C THR A 142 24.92 4.58 -6.16
N ALA A 143 25.41 3.36 -6.13
CA ALA A 143 25.19 2.44 -5.03
C ALA A 143 26.55 1.88 -4.53
N ASP A 144 26.79 1.99 -3.24
CA ASP A 144 27.92 1.38 -2.55
C ASP A 144 27.40 0.24 -1.66
N SER A 145 27.73 -0.99 -2.01
CA SER A 145 27.28 -2.18 -1.28
C SER A 145 28.44 -2.90 -0.63
N ARG A 146 28.24 -3.40 0.57
CA ARG A 146 29.18 -4.28 1.28
C ARG A 146 28.55 -5.66 1.45
N VAL A 147 29.20 -6.68 0.90
CA VAL A 147 28.77 -8.07 0.98
C VAL A 147 29.60 -8.77 2.06
N SER A 148 28.95 -9.29 3.09
CA SER A 148 29.61 -10.04 4.17
C SER A 148 29.90 -11.48 3.76
N TYR A 149 30.77 -12.18 4.51
CA TYR A 149 31.00 -13.62 4.32
C TYR A 149 29.77 -14.46 4.71
N SER A 150 28.87 -13.96 5.52
CA SER A 150 27.57 -14.59 5.82
C SER A 150 26.57 -14.50 4.68
N GLY A 151 26.83 -13.65 3.67
CA GLY A 151 25.93 -13.40 2.54
C GLY A 151 24.95 -12.26 2.77
N SER A 152 25.05 -11.51 3.89
CA SER A 152 24.27 -10.27 4.06
C SER A 152 24.85 -9.14 3.22
N VAL A 153 23.99 -8.22 2.79
CA VAL A 153 24.33 -7.08 1.94
C VAL A 153 23.82 -5.80 2.58
N ILE A 154 24.73 -4.87 2.87
CA ILE A 154 24.39 -3.51 3.28
C ILE A 154 24.70 -2.60 2.10
N SER A 155 23.74 -1.78 1.70
CA SER A 155 23.87 -0.86 0.56
C SER A 155 23.46 0.55 0.92
N ASP A 156 24.27 1.51 0.48
CA ASP A 156 23.95 2.93 0.47
C ASP A 156 23.77 3.36 -0.99
N VAL A 157 22.61 3.91 -1.31
CA VAL A 157 22.26 4.38 -2.65
C VAL A 157 21.99 5.87 -2.59
N ASP A 158 22.73 6.64 -3.38
CA ASP A 158 22.53 8.07 -3.57
C ASP A 158 21.87 8.31 -4.94
N ILE A 159 20.68 8.90 -4.95
CA ILE A 159 19.99 9.37 -6.15
C ILE A 159 20.24 10.87 -6.26
N ILE A 160 20.80 11.32 -7.39
CA ILE A 160 21.17 12.73 -7.57
C ILE A 160 19.96 13.64 -7.73
N PRO A 161 20.08 14.92 -7.40
CA PRO A 161 19.08 15.93 -7.75
C PRO A 161 18.90 16.03 -9.27
N VAL A 162 17.62 16.20 -9.69
CA VAL A 162 17.24 16.36 -11.09
C VAL A 162 16.44 17.65 -11.25
N ASP A 163 16.86 18.48 -12.18
CA ASP A 163 16.17 19.71 -12.59
C ASP A 163 15.99 19.68 -14.11
N PHE A 164 14.74 19.66 -14.54
CA PHE A 164 14.38 19.42 -15.93
C PHE A 164 13.17 20.26 -16.33
N ALA A 165 13.19 20.83 -17.51
CA ALA A 165 12.07 21.58 -18.08
C ALA A 165 11.90 21.23 -19.57
N LYS A 166 10.71 20.79 -19.96
CA LYS A 166 10.36 20.45 -21.33
C LYS A 166 8.85 20.56 -21.55
N ASP A 167 8.43 21.04 -22.69
CA ASP A 167 7.03 21.10 -23.14
C ASP A 167 6.07 21.74 -22.11
N GLY A 168 6.52 22.80 -21.42
CA GLY A 168 5.75 23.49 -20.38
C GLY A 168 5.73 22.80 -19.01
N VAL A 169 6.33 21.61 -18.89
CA VAL A 169 6.49 20.90 -17.61
C VAL A 169 7.85 21.24 -17.01
N LYS A 170 7.86 21.65 -15.73
CA LYS A 170 9.06 21.79 -14.92
C LYS A 170 9.04 20.72 -13.84
N PHE A 171 10.10 19.91 -13.80
CA PHE A 171 10.31 18.85 -12.83
C PHE A 171 11.55 19.20 -11.99
N ASN A 172 11.41 19.23 -10.69
CA ASN A 172 12.52 19.42 -9.75
C ASN A 172 12.45 18.34 -8.67
N PHE A 173 13.53 17.59 -8.53
CA PHE A 173 13.71 16.55 -7.54
C PHE A 173 15.00 16.80 -6.76
N SER A 174 14.93 16.83 -5.45
CA SER A 174 16.08 17.11 -4.57
C SER A 174 17.09 15.97 -4.50
N GLY A 175 16.76 14.82 -5.08
CA GLY A 175 17.48 13.57 -4.88
C GLY A 175 16.92 12.77 -3.71
N ALA A 176 17.49 11.59 -3.49
CA ALA A 176 17.13 10.73 -2.38
C ALA A 176 18.34 9.92 -1.89
N LYS A 177 18.28 9.52 -0.61
CA LYS A 177 19.20 8.55 -0.02
C LYS A 177 18.43 7.31 0.38
N LEU A 178 18.97 6.15 0.05
CA LEU A 178 18.42 4.86 0.41
C LEU A 178 19.51 4.05 1.08
N THR A 179 19.22 3.50 2.25
CA THR A 179 20.09 2.54 2.95
C THR A 179 19.32 1.24 3.12
N SER A 180 19.92 0.11 2.77
CA SER A 180 19.34 -1.20 2.98
C SER A 180 20.29 -2.14 3.71
N ASP A 181 19.75 -3.00 4.57
CA ASP A 181 20.43 -4.14 5.18
C ASP A 181 19.60 -5.39 4.92
N LEU A 182 20.14 -6.27 4.09
CA LEU A 182 19.49 -7.48 3.62
C LEU A 182 20.27 -8.68 4.12
N SER A 183 19.66 -9.53 4.93
CA SER A 183 20.27 -10.80 5.31
C SER A 183 20.25 -11.78 4.14
N ARG A 184 21.07 -12.83 4.26
CA ARG A 184 21.06 -13.93 3.28
C ARG A 184 19.66 -14.52 3.14
N GLU A 185 19.24 -14.80 1.91
CA GLU A 185 17.92 -15.34 1.57
C GLU A 185 16.77 -14.39 1.97
N LEU A 186 17.09 -13.10 2.16
CA LEU A 186 16.10 -12.05 2.52
C LEU A 186 15.29 -12.38 3.79
N LYS A 187 15.90 -13.10 4.75
CA LYS A 187 15.22 -13.44 6.01
C LYS A 187 14.95 -12.21 6.87
N ASP A 188 15.90 -11.28 6.88
CA ASP A 188 15.74 -9.97 7.53
C ASP A 188 15.96 -8.90 6.47
N ILE A 189 15.07 -7.92 6.44
CA ILE A 189 15.08 -6.80 5.50
C ILE A 189 14.91 -5.53 6.29
N SER A 190 15.90 -4.63 6.18
CA SER A 190 15.76 -3.24 6.64
C SER A 190 15.99 -2.30 5.46
N LEU A 191 15.13 -1.28 5.34
CA LEU A 191 15.20 -0.28 4.28
C LEU A 191 14.83 1.08 4.85
N THR A 192 15.68 2.08 4.61
CA THR A 192 15.38 3.48 4.89
C THR A 192 15.50 4.27 3.60
N ILE A 193 14.51 5.12 3.31
CA ILE A 193 14.53 6.05 2.16
C ILE A 193 14.23 7.44 2.68
N LYS A 194 15.05 8.43 2.27
CA LYS A 194 14.86 9.85 2.61
C LYS A 194 14.97 10.70 1.37
N SER A 195 14.01 11.62 1.18
CA SER A 195 14.02 12.62 0.12
C SER A 195 13.40 13.91 0.65
N ASP A 196 14.02 15.06 0.31
CA ASP A 196 13.55 16.34 0.84
C ASP A 196 12.38 16.89 0.03
N GLN A 197 12.43 16.84 -1.31
CA GLN A 197 11.40 17.46 -2.15
C GLN A 197 11.31 16.89 -3.56
N LEU A 198 10.07 16.77 -4.03
CA LEU A 198 9.70 16.61 -5.44
C LEU A 198 8.73 17.72 -5.82
N THR A 199 8.95 18.39 -6.95
CA THR A 199 8.04 19.40 -7.50
C THR A 199 7.80 19.14 -8.97
N ILE A 200 6.55 19.19 -9.38
CA ILE A 200 6.13 19.12 -10.78
C ILE A 200 5.21 20.32 -11.02
N ASN A 201 5.60 21.17 -11.97
CA ASN A 201 4.79 22.31 -12.40
C ASN A 201 4.42 22.13 -13.87
N LYS A 202 3.16 22.31 -14.22
CA LYS A 202 2.65 22.31 -15.58
C LYS A 202 1.60 23.39 -15.73
N ASN A 203 1.88 24.43 -16.51
CA ASN A 203 1.04 25.62 -16.59
C ASN A 203 0.80 26.23 -15.19
N ASP A 204 -0.46 26.34 -14.78
CA ASP A 204 -0.88 26.85 -13.47
C ASP A 204 -1.02 25.74 -12.41
N GLU A 205 -0.79 24.48 -12.79
CA GLU A 205 -0.85 23.33 -11.89
C GLU A 205 0.50 23.11 -11.20
N ASN A 206 0.47 22.89 -9.90
CA ASN A 206 1.66 22.64 -9.10
C ASN A 206 1.43 21.45 -8.15
N PHE A 207 2.26 20.44 -8.29
CA PHE A 207 2.33 19.28 -7.40
C PHE A 207 3.65 19.30 -6.64
N VAL A 208 3.60 19.31 -5.31
CA VAL A 208 4.78 19.28 -4.44
C VAL A 208 4.64 18.21 -3.38
N VAL A 209 5.69 17.42 -3.20
CA VAL A 209 5.85 16.51 -2.07
C VAL A 209 7.10 16.90 -1.32
N LYS A 210 7.01 17.07 0.00
CA LYS A 210 8.15 17.44 0.87
C LYS A 210 8.36 16.41 1.97
N GLY A 211 9.62 16.15 2.29
CA GLY A 211 10.04 15.41 3.47
C GLY A 211 9.51 13.97 3.49
N VAL A 212 9.89 13.17 2.48
CA VAL A 212 9.59 11.74 2.46
C VAL A 212 10.60 11.00 3.31
N ASP A 213 10.12 10.23 4.27
CA ASP A 213 10.90 9.35 5.15
C ASP A 213 10.19 7.99 5.23
N LEU A 214 10.84 6.93 4.77
CA LEU A 214 10.35 5.57 4.82
C LEU A 214 11.34 4.72 5.62
N ASP A 215 10.84 4.03 6.63
CA ASP A 215 11.58 3.05 7.41
C ASP A 215 10.81 1.72 7.41
N LEU A 216 11.50 0.66 7.00
CA LEU A 216 10.98 -0.70 6.98
C LEU A 216 11.97 -1.60 7.72
N SER A 217 11.47 -2.41 8.64
CA SER A 217 12.24 -3.43 9.34
C SER A 217 11.38 -4.68 9.47
N ASN A 218 11.63 -5.64 8.60
CA ASN A 218 10.87 -6.86 8.50
C ASN A 218 11.76 -8.08 8.62
N LYS A 219 11.20 -9.14 9.18
CA LYS A 219 11.82 -10.46 9.21
C LYS A 219 10.83 -11.48 8.67
N LYS A 220 11.32 -12.45 7.93
CA LYS A 220 10.53 -13.56 7.40
C LYS A 220 10.07 -14.45 8.55
N GLY A 221 8.76 -14.50 8.75
CA GLY A 221 8.12 -15.29 9.79
C GLY A 221 7.98 -16.76 9.41
N LYS A 222 7.48 -17.57 10.33
CA LYS A 222 7.32 -19.02 10.17
C LYS A 222 6.23 -19.42 9.16
N PHE A 223 5.31 -18.51 8.83
CA PHE A 223 4.30 -18.73 7.79
C PHE A 223 4.73 -18.23 6.40
N ASP A 224 6.04 -17.97 6.20
CA ASP A 224 6.57 -17.40 4.95
C ASP A 224 6.05 -15.98 4.66
N ILE A 225 5.53 -15.29 5.67
CA ILE A 225 5.03 -13.92 5.65
C ILE A 225 6.02 -13.04 6.41
N TYR A 226 6.29 -11.84 5.88
CA TYR A 226 7.14 -10.88 6.56
C TYR A 226 6.39 -10.22 7.72
N VAL A 227 7.01 -10.26 8.91
CA VAL A 227 6.54 -9.61 10.13
C VAL A 227 7.52 -8.52 10.55
N GLY A 228 7.03 -7.45 11.18
CA GLY A 228 7.84 -6.32 11.59
C GLY A 228 7.11 -4.99 11.46
N ASP A 229 7.90 -3.91 11.35
CA ASP A 229 7.43 -2.55 11.36
C ASP A 229 7.72 -1.86 10.03
N GLN A 230 6.74 -1.08 9.55
CA GLN A 230 6.85 -0.24 8.37
C GLN A 230 6.29 1.14 8.71
N ASN A 231 7.05 2.18 8.42
CA ASN A 231 6.65 3.55 8.68
C ASN A 231 6.94 4.41 7.45
N ILE A 232 5.95 5.16 7.02
CA ILE A 232 6.08 6.16 5.96
C ILE A 232 5.64 7.50 6.55
N LYS A 233 6.44 8.54 6.36
CA LYS A 233 6.12 9.92 6.75
C LYS A 233 6.33 10.82 5.55
N ILE A 234 5.35 11.68 5.30
CA ILE A 234 5.43 12.74 4.30
C ILE A 234 5.08 14.05 5.02
N GLN A 235 6.02 14.98 5.03
CA GLN A 235 5.85 16.24 5.75
C GLN A 235 4.71 17.07 5.15
N GLU A 236 4.64 17.17 3.82
CA GLU A 236 3.63 17.96 3.15
C GLU A 236 3.39 17.49 1.71
N ILE A 237 2.13 17.46 1.30
CA ILE A 237 1.72 17.31 -0.10
C ILE A 237 0.90 18.54 -0.47
N ILE A 238 1.27 19.22 -1.55
CA ILE A 238 0.59 20.40 -2.07
C ILE A 238 0.13 20.12 -3.50
N LEU A 239 -1.15 20.31 -3.74
CA LEU A 239 -1.79 20.26 -5.06
C LEU A 239 -2.42 21.65 -5.29
N LYS A 240 -1.93 22.43 -6.24
CA LYS A 240 -2.49 23.74 -6.61
C LYS A 240 -2.94 23.74 -8.07
N GLY A 241 -4.05 24.39 -8.32
CA GLY A 241 -4.62 24.55 -9.67
C GLY A 241 -5.16 23.25 -10.28
N ILE A 242 -4.97 22.10 -9.67
CA ILE A 242 -5.46 20.80 -10.17
C ILE A 242 -6.98 20.76 -9.99
N SER A 243 -7.71 20.64 -11.09
CA SER A 243 -9.18 20.70 -11.09
C SER A 243 -9.75 21.96 -10.41
N ASN A 244 -9.07 23.10 -10.53
CA ASN A 244 -9.40 24.37 -9.89
C ASN A 244 -9.48 24.32 -8.36
N GLN A 245 -8.75 23.41 -7.75
CA GLN A 245 -8.67 23.26 -6.29
C GLN A 245 -7.24 23.32 -5.79
N ASP A 246 -7.09 23.94 -4.61
CA ASP A 246 -5.84 23.95 -3.86
C ASP A 246 -6.00 23.03 -2.66
N ILE A 247 -5.20 21.96 -2.60
CA ILE A 247 -5.21 20.97 -1.52
C ILE A 247 -3.84 20.97 -0.85
N VAL A 248 -3.83 21.03 0.47
CA VAL A 248 -2.61 20.85 1.28
C VAL A 248 -2.86 19.78 2.33
N LEU A 249 -2.06 18.72 2.30
CA LEU A 249 -2.00 17.67 3.30
C LEU A 249 -0.71 17.83 4.08
N SER A 250 -0.78 17.95 5.40
CA SER A 250 0.39 18.14 6.27
C SER A 250 0.55 16.96 7.22
N GLY A 251 1.79 16.47 7.38
CA GLY A 251 2.12 15.42 8.34
C GLY A 251 1.43 14.10 8.09
N LEU A 252 1.37 13.68 6.81
CA LEU A 252 0.83 12.36 6.46
C LEU A 252 1.77 11.26 6.98
N LYS A 253 1.23 10.32 7.76
CA LYS A 253 1.96 9.18 8.31
C LYS A 253 1.18 7.90 8.07
N MET A 254 1.88 6.86 7.69
CA MET A 254 1.37 5.49 7.65
C MET A 254 2.30 4.63 8.48
N GLY A 255 1.76 3.91 9.45
CA GLY A 255 2.46 2.90 10.23
C GLY A 255 1.81 1.54 10.05
N SER A 256 2.60 0.51 9.88
CA SER A 256 2.14 -0.88 9.87
C SER A 256 3.01 -1.69 10.82
N ASN A 257 2.37 -2.50 11.66
CA ASN A 257 3.03 -3.49 12.50
C ASN A 257 2.37 -4.84 12.28
N ILE A 258 3.15 -5.84 11.90
CA ILE A 258 2.70 -7.22 11.74
C ILE A 258 3.54 -8.08 12.68
N SER A 259 2.90 -8.90 13.49
CA SER A 259 3.54 -9.85 14.41
C SER A 259 2.90 -11.23 14.30
N GLU A 260 3.60 -12.24 14.79
CA GLU A 260 3.11 -13.63 14.80
C GLU A 260 3.27 -14.28 16.18
N ASP A 261 2.41 -15.23 16.49
CA ASP A 261 2.54 -16.17 17.60
C ASP A 261 2.75 -17.61 17.06
N GLU A 262 2.38 -18.63 17.84
CA GLU A 262 2.56 -20.03 17.43
C GLU A 262 1.67 -20.43 16.25
N THR A 263 0.51 -19.85 16.11
CA THR A 263 -0.53 -20.24 15.14
C THR A 263 -1.09 -19.08 14.33
N ASN A 264 -0.98 -17.85 14.84
CA ASN A 264 -1.70 -16.71 14.31
C ASN A 264 -0.79 -15.56 13.93
N LEU A 265 -1.31 -14.72 13.06
CA LEU A 265 -0.81 -13.39 12.75
C LEU A 265 -1.71 -12.33 13.41
N LYS A 266 -1.08 -11.23 13.77
CA LYS A 266 -1.72 -10.00 14.23
C LYS A 266 -1.15 -8.84 13.45
N GLY A 267 -2.03 -7.93 13.00
CA GLY A 267 -1.65 -6.75 12.24
C GLY A 267 -2.37 -5.50 12.73
N LYS A 268 -1.67 -4.37 12.66
CA LYS A 268 -2.24 -3.04 12.82
C LYS A 268 -1.67 -2.12 11.76
N ILE A 269 -2.56 -1.41 11.03
CA ILE A 269 -2.19 -0.35 10.09
C ILE A 269 -2.81 0.94 10.60
N THR A 270 -2.02 1.99 10.69
CA THR A 270 -2.46 3.31 11.14
C THR A 270 -2.13 4.35 10.09
N TYR A 271 -3.11 5.12 9.69
CA TYR A 271 -2.95 6.33 8.87
C TYR A 271 -3.24 7.53 9.75
N SER A 272 -2.43 8.58 9.67
CA SER A 272 -2.71 9.84 10.32
C SER A 272 -2.31 11.03 9.46
N LEU A 273 -3.02 12.12 9.65
CA LEU A 273 -2.85 13.37 8.95
C LEU A 273 -2.90 14.51 9.99
N ASP A 274 -1.84 15.31 10.05
CA ASP A 274 -1.73 16.40 11.04
C ASP A 274 -2.51 17.66 10.59
N GLY A 275 -2.83 17.80 9.28
CA GLY A 275 -3.64 18.90 8.76
C GLY A 275 -4.13 18.67 7.33
N PHE A 276 -5.39 19.02 7.08
CA PHE A 276 -6.04 19.01 5.76
C PHE A 276 -6.61 20.39 5.45
N LYS A 277 -6.13 21.01 4.37
CA LYS A 277 -6.68 22.28 3.86
C LYS A 277 -7.17 22.13 2.43
N LEU A 278 -8.33 22.68 2.14
CA LEU A 278 -8.92 22.78 0.82
C LEU A 278 -9.29 24.24 0.54
N LYS A 279 -8.79 24.83 -0.53
CA LYS A 279 -8.95 26.27 -0.85
C LYS A 279 -8.60 27.19 0.35
N ASN A 280 -7.49 26.88 1.06
CA ASN A 280 -7.05 27.57 2.28
C ASN A 280 -7.97 27.43 3.51
N ILE A 281 -9.07 26.68 3.43
CA ILE A 281 -9.95 26.37 4.56
C ILE A 281 -9.40 25.14 5.27
N ASP A 282 -9.21 25.21 6.58
CA ASP A 282 -8.63 24.17 7.40
C ASP A 282 -9.71 23.21 7.93
N PHE A 283 -9.70 21.98 7.46
CA PHE A 283 -10.62 20.93 7.89
C PHE A 283 -10.13 20.15 9.12
N GLY A 284 -8.89 20.41 9.58
CA GLY A 284 -8.33 19.75 10.76
C GLY A 284 -7.44 18.54 10.45
N SER A 285 -7.43 17.59 11.36
CA SER A 285 -6.55 16.42 11.40
C SER A 285 -7.33 15.14 11.63
N GLY A 286 -6.73 13.99 11.31
CA GLY A 286 -7.41 12.72 11.49
C GLY A 286 -6.47 11.53 11.70
N THR A 287 -7.02 10.46 12.28
CA THR A 287 -6.34 9.17 12.43
C THR A 287 -7.32 8.07 12.07
N PHE A 288 -6.83 7.08 11.34
CA PHE A 288 -7.57 5.88 10.96
C PHE A 288 -6.69 4.66 11.22
N ALA A 289 -7.11 3.77 12.11
CA ALA A 289 -6.39 2.55 12.40
C ALA A 289 -7.27 1.32 12.14
N ILE A 290 -6.71 0.38 11.38
CA ILE A 290 -7.29 -0.94 11.11
C ILE A 290 -6.51 -1.96 11.91
N THR A 291 -7.21 -2.85 12.60
CA THR A 291 -6.62 -3.96 13.36
C THR A 291 -7.16 -5.29 12.86
N ALA A 292 -6.28 -6.28 12.83
CA ALA A 292 -6.65 -7.69 12.64
C ALA A 292 -5.87 -8.52 13.65
N ASP A 293 -6.54 -9.45 14.32
CA ASP A 293 -5.95 -10.31 15.35
C ASP A 293 -6.44 -11.76 15.18
N ARG A 294 -5.66 -12.72 15.65
CA ARG A 294 -5.97 -14.16 15.58
C ARG A 294 -6.22 -14.68 14.16
N LEU A 295 -5.50 -14.12 13.17
CA LEU A 295 -5.54 -14.65 11.81
C LEU A 295 -4.69 -15.92 11.72
N ASP A 296 -5.27 -17.07 11.39
CA ASP A 296 -4.50 -18.31 11.19
C ASP A 296 -3.39 -18.09 10.14
N GLY A 297 -2.14 -18.29 10.55
CA GLY A 297 -0.99 -17.93 9.71
C GLY A 297 -0.92 -18.75 8.41
N GLU A 298 -1.31 -20.02 8.44
CA GLU A 298 -1.38 -20.85 7.23
C GLU A 298 -2.53 -20.43 6.31
N ALA A 299 -3.65 -19.99 6.88
CA ALA A 299 -4.76 -19.45 6.10
C ALA A 299 -4.37 -18.14 5.40
N VAL A 300 -3.70 -17.22 6.11
CA VAL A 300 -3.19 -15.98 5.51
C VAL A 300 -2.17 -16.27 4.41
N ARG A 301 -1.26 -17.22 4.61
CA ARG A 301 -0.31 -17.64 3.58
C ARG A 301 -1.01 -18.11 2.31
N LYS A 302 -2.01 -18.99 2.45
CA LYS A 302 -2.79 -19.49 1.30
C LYS A 302 -3.59 -18.39 0.62
N PHE A 303 -4.20 -17.50 1.39
CA PHE A 303 -4.93 -16.35 0.86
C PHE A 303 -3.99 -15.43 0.06
N THR A 304 -2.81 -15.10 0.60
CA THR A 304 -1.81 -14.27 -0.08
C THR A 304 -1.33 -14.93 -1.37
N GLN A 305 -1.11 -16.24 -1.37
CA GLN A 305 -0.77 -16.97 -2.60
C GLN A 305 -1.88 -16.88 -3.65
N ALA A 306 -3.13 -17.14 -3.28
CA ALA A 306 -4.27 -17.05 -4.20
C ALA A 306 -4.47 -15.64 -4.76
N TYR A 307 -4.29 -14.62 -3.92
CA TYR A 307 -4.32 -13.21 -4.35
C TYR A 307 -3.20 -12.90 -5.36
N ASN A 308 -1.97 -13.31 -5.07
CA ASN A 308 -0.84 -13.09 -5.96
C ASN A 308 -1.05 -13.81 -7.30
N ASP A 309 -1.50 -15.06 -7.29
CA ASP A 309 -1.78 -15.83 -8.50
C ASP A 309 -2.86 -15.17 -9.37
N ALA A 310 -3.94 -14.66 -8.74
CA ALA A 310 -4.98 -13.91 -9.44
C ALA A 310 -4.44 -12.59 -10.01
N SER A 311 -3.64 -11.86 -9.25
CA SER A 311 -3.02 -10.60 -9.69
C SER A 311 -2.10 -10.83 -10.90
N VAL A 312 -1.23 -11.84 -10.84
CA VAL A 312 -0.36 -12.24 -11.97
C VAL A 312 -1.17 -12.56 -13.22
N LYS A 313 -2.18 -13.42 -13.05
CA LYS A 313 -3.03 -13.85 -14.16
C LYS A 313 -3.80 -12.67 -14.77
N SER A 314 -4.27 -11.74 -13.96
CA SER A 314 -4.99 -10.54 -14.41
C SER A 314 -4.09 -9.61 -15.25
N LEU A 315 -2.82 -9.46 -14.85
CA LEU A 315 -1.86 -8.57 -15.51
C LEU A 315 -1.21 -9.17 -16.77
N THR A 316 -1.16 -10.50 -16.86
CA THR A 316 -0.59 -11.21 -18.03
C THR A 316 -1.61 -11.54 -19.12
N SER A 317 -2.92 -11.38 -18.87
CA SER A 317 -3.96 -11.66 -19.85
C SER A 317 -4.09 -10.56 -20.92
N ASP A 318 -3.89 -10.94 -22.20
CA ASP A 318 -4.13 -10.06 -23.37
C ASP A 318 -5.62 -9.61 -23.41
N TYR A 319 -5.91 -8.32 -23.47
CA TYR A 319 -7.24 -7.73 -23.74
C TYR A 319 -8.29 -7.70 -22.62
N ARG A 320 -7.94 -7.38 -21.39
CA ARG A 320 -8.99 -7.09 -20.40
C ARG A 320 -9.07 -5.61 -20.05
N SER A 321 -10.30 -5.12 -19.91
CA SER A 321 -10.54 -3.79 -19.33
C SER A 321 -10.08 -3.75 -17.87
N PRO A 322 -9.71 -2.58 -17.32
CA PRO A 322 -9.41 -2.44 -15.89
C PRO A 322 -10.50 -3.00 -14.99
N ASP A 323 -11.77 -2.90 -15.39
CA ASP A 323 -12.91 -3.44 -14.63
C ASP A 323 -12.90 -4.98 -14.59
N ALA A 324 -12.49 -5.66 -15.66
CA ALA A 324 -12.40 -7.12 -15.70
C ALA A 324 -11.23 -7.63 -14.82
N VAL A 325 -10.12 -6.89 -14.78
CA VAL A 325 -8.97 -7.17 -13.89
C VAL A 325 -9.39 -7.05 -12.43
N ASN A 326 -10.06 -5.95 -12.08
CA ASN A 326 -10.57 -5.73 -10.73
C ASN A 326 -11.57 -6.82 -10.32
N ALA A 327 -12.46 -7.23 -11.23
CA ALA A 327 -13.44 -8.28 -10.96
C ALA A 327 -12.77 -9.63 -10.63
N GLU A 328 -11.70 -10.01 -11.34
CA GLU A 328 -10.99 -11.28 -11.10
C GLU A 328 -10.25 -11.27 -9.73
N ILE A 329 -9.64 -10.15 -9.37
CA ILE A 329 -9.00 -9.98 -8.06
C ILE A 329 -10.05 -10.02 -6.96
N ILE A 330 -11.17 -9.33 -7.14
CA ILE A 330 -12.29 -9.31 -6.19
C ILE A 330 -12.84 -10.72 -6.00
N ASP A 331 -13.07 -11.47 -7.09
CA ASP A 331 -13.54 -12.86 -7.02
C ASP A 331 -12.56 -13.76 -6.26
N ALA A 332 -11.26 -13.64 -6.53
CA ALA A 332 -10.22 -14.37 -5.80
C ALA A 332 -10.21 -14.04 -4.30
N VAL A 333 -10.43 -12.78 -3.94
CA VAL A 333 -10.55 -12.35 -2.54
C VAL A 333 -11.78 -12.99 -1.88
N PHE A 334 -12.96 -12.83 -2.48
CA PHE A 334 -14.21 -13.35 -1.89
C PHE A 334 -14.24 -14.88 -1.83
N SER A 335 -13.76 -15.57 -2.86
CA SER A 335 -13.70 -17.03 -2.90
C SER A 335 -12.77 -17.63 -1.85
N ASN A 336 -11.73 -16.91 -1.46
CA ASN A 336 -10.77 -17.34 -0.44
C ASN A 336 -11.01 -16.74 0.95
N LEU A 337 -11.94 -15.78 1.10
CA LEU A 337 -12.29 -15.17 2.38
C LEU A 337 -12.66 -16.19 3.47
N PRO A 338 -13.43 -17.27 3.19
CA PRO A 338 -13.77 -18.27 4.20
C PRO A 338 -12.55 -18.92 4.87
N ILE A 339 -11.41 -19.00 4.18
CA ILE A 339 -10.18 -19.57 4.76
C ILE A 339 -9.69 -18.74 5.93
N LEU A 340 -9.88 -17.40 5.87
CA LEU A 340 -9.45 -16.47 6.91
C LEU A 340 -10.33 -16.48 8.17
N LEU A 341 -11.50 -17.14 8.14
CA LEU A 341 -12.40 -17.22 9.28
C LEU A 341 -11.99 -18.27 10.32
N LYS A 342 -10.87 -18.96 10.10
CA LYS A 342 -10.32 -19.94 11.03
C LYS A 342 -9.67 -19.25 12.24
N ASN A 343 -9.75 -19.86 13.44
CA ASN A 343 -9.21 -19.40 14.72
C ASN A 343 -9.92 -18.16 15.31
N ASN A 344 -11.19 -17.97 14.98
CA ASN A 344 -12.01 -16.88 15.52
C ASN A 344 -11.32 -15.52 15.33
N PRO A 345 -11.09 -15.08 14.08
CA PRO A 345 -10.39 -13.83 13.82
C PRO A 345 -11.16 -12.62 14.33
N GLN A 346 -10.42 -11.58 14.67
CA GLN A 346 -10.95 -10.30 15.08
C GLN A 346 -10.51 -9.22 14.10
N PHE A 347 -11.45 -8.36 13.70
CA PHE A 347 -11.18 -7.16 12.91
C PHE A 347 -11.70 -5.93 13.64
N GLY A 348 -11.04 -4.80 13.42
CA GLY A 348 -11.45 -3.54 14.02
C GLY A 348 -11.00 -2.32 13.25
N ILE A 349 -11.72 -1.24 13.49
CA ILE A 349 -11.34 0.14 13.19
C ILE A 349 -11.22 0.83 14.55
N GLU A 350 -10.00 1.01 15.05
CA GLU A 350 -9.75 1.49 16.41
C GLU A 350 -8.47 2.33 16.49
N PRO A 351 -8.57 3.68 16.46
CA PRO A 351 -9.76 4.49 16.19
C PRO A 351 -9.88 4.95 14.73
N LEU A 352 -11.07 5.45 14.34
CA LEU A 352 -11.21 6.47 13.32
C LEU A 352 -11.56 7.78 14.03
N THR A 353 -10.67 8.77 13.95
CA THR A 353 -10.88 10.08 14.56
C THR A 353 -10.74 11.19 13.51
N TRP A 354 -11.51 12.25 13.71
CA TRP A 354 -11.33 13.51 13.00
C TRP A 354 -11.46 14.67 13.98
N LYS A 355 -10.51 15.58 13.95
CA LYS A 355 -10.40 16.69 14.90
C LYS A 355 -10.30 18.00 14.16
N ASN A 356 -11.07 18.99 14.59
CA ASN A 356 -10.93 20.39 14.20
C ASN A 356 -10.84 21.28 15.44
N THR A 357 -10.92 22.60 15.26
CA THR A 357 -10.83 23.58 16.36
C THR A 357 -11.98 23.49 17.38
N LYS A 358 -13.09 22.79 17.05
CA LYS A 358 -14.32 22.71 17.84
C LYS A 358 -14.53 21.36 18.54
N GLY A 359 -13.71 20.37 18.24
CA GLY A 359 -13.82 19.07 18.88
C GLY A 359 -13.15 17.93 18.10
N GLU A 360 -13.38 16.71 18.59
CA GLU A 360 -12.87 15.49 17.98
C GLU A 360 -14.00 14.46 17.89
N SER A 361 -14.28 14.00 16.68
CA SER A 361 -15.18 12.89 16.42
C SER A 361 -14.42 11.57 16.51
N THR A 362 -15.06 10.54 17.06
CA THR A 362 -14.45 9.22 17.24
C THR A 362 -15.41 8.13 16.81
N ILE A 363 -14.91 7.17 16.03
CA ILE A 363 -15.60 5.94 15.66
C ILE A 363 -14.68 4.78 16.04
N ASN A 364 -15.22 3.83 16.83
CA ASN A 364 -14.57 2.57 17.14
C ASN A 364 -15.51 1.43 16.75
N TYR A 365 -15.01 0.54 15.92
CA TYR A 365 -15.72 -0.65 15.46
C TYR A 365 -14.87 -1.88 15.72
N LYS A 366 -15.48 -2.94 16.22
CA LYS A 366 -14.82 -4.21 16.48
C LYS A 366 -15.76 -5.36 16.20
N VAL A 367 -15.28 -6.40 15.55
CA VAL A 367 -16.01 -7.64 15.30
C VAL A 367 -15.12 -8.84 15.58
N ASN A 368 -15.62 -9.78 16.38
CA ASN A 368 -15.06 -11.10 16.57
C ASN A 368 -15.89 -12.09 15.75
N LEU A 369 -15.22 -12.86 14.91
CA LEU A 369 -15.87 -13.85 14.07
C LEU A 369 -15.73 -15.24 14.67
N LYS A 370 -16.62 -16.15 14.28
CA LYS A 370 -16.57 -17.57 14.63
C LYS A 370 -15.90 -18.36 13.52
N ASP A 371 -15.31 -19.49 13.87
CA ASP A 371 -14.89 -20.49 12.89
C ASP A 371 -16.07 -20.92 12.02
N LEU A 372 -15.84 -21.04 10.73
CA LEU A 372 -16.86 -21.55 9.82
C LEU A 372 -17.09 -23.04 10.08
N PRO A 373 -18.35 -23.48 10.28
CA PRO A 373 -18.68 -24.88 10.33
C PRO A 373 -18.28 -25.60 9.04
N LYS A 374 -17.67 -26.78 9.14
CA LYS A 374 -17.12 -27.53 7.99
C LYS A 374 -18.16 -27.92 6.93
N ASP A 375 -19.42 -28.00 7.30
CA ASP A 375 -20.57 -28.37 6.48
C ASP A 375 -21.27 -27.17 5.81
N LYS A 376 -20.87 -25.94 6.14
CA LYS A 376 -21.48 -24.70 5.61
C LYS A 376 -20.53 -23.93 4.69
N ASN A 377 -20.18 -24.53 3.55
CA ASN A 377 -19.29 -23.91 2.59
C ASN A 377 -19.95 -22.84 1.69
N ASN A 378 -21.27 -22.67 1.77
CA ASN A 378 -22.01 -21.74 0.92
C ASN A 378 -22.66 -20.62 1.75
N LEU A 379 -21.86 -19.61 2.09
CA LEU A 379 -22.31 -18.43 2.84
C LEU A 379 -23.38 -17.62 2.08
N SER A 380 -23.35 -17.66 0.75
CA SER A 380 -24.26 -16.90 -0.11
C SER A 380 -25.71 -17.41 -0.08
N SER A 381 -25.95 -18.63 0.40
CA SER A 381 -27.28 -19.21 0.51
C SER A 381 -27.92 -19.09 1.91
N MET A 382 -27.19 -18.51 2.89
CA MET A 382 -27.71 -18.34 4.24
C MET A 382 -28.65 -17.13 4.31
N LYS A 383 -29.74 -17.26 5.08
CA LYS A 383 -30.55 -16.10 5.45
C LYS A 383 -29.74 -15.15 6.35
N THR A 384 -30.02 -13.86 6.29
CA THR A 384 -29.31 -12.79 7.03
C THR A 384 -29.15 -13.12 8.51
N GLU A 385 -30.20 -13.54 9.19
CA GLU A 385 -30.14 -13.92 10.62
C GLU A 385 -29.21 -15.12 10.85
N GLU A 386 -29.32 -16.16 10.03
CA GLU A 386 -28.48 -17.35 10.13
C GLU A 386 -27.01 -17.03 9.87
N ALA A 387 -26.71 -16.19 8.89
CA ALA A 387 -25.36 -15.75 8.58
C ALA A 387 -24.74 -14.99 9.76
N ILE A 388 -25.47 -14.04 10.35
CA ILE A 388 -25.02 -13.27 11.52
C ILE A 388 -24.73 -14.22 12.71
N ARG A 389 -25.66 -15.12 13.05
CA ARG A 389 -25.49 -16.07 14.16
C ARG A 389 -24.35 -17.06 13.94
N THR A 390 -24.12 -17.44 12.68
CA THR A 390 -23.08 -18.40 12.31
C THR A 390 -21.70 -17.77 12.30
N LEU A 391 -21.58 -16.53 11.77
CA LEU A 391 -20.29 -15.89 11.52
C LEU A 391 -19.83 -14.96 12.63
N ILE A 392 -20.76 -14.29 13.34
CA ILE A 392 -20.40 -13.25 14.30
C ILE A 392 -20.51 -13.80 15.72
N GLN A 393 -19.41 -13.74 16.47
CA GLN A 393 -19.41 -14.04 17.90
C GLN A 393 -19.92 -12.82 18.68
N ASP A 394 -19.28 -11.69 18.48
CA ASP A 394 -19.70 -10.41 19.03
C ASP A 394 -19.24 -9.26 18.12
N MET A 395 -19.92 -8.13 18.23
CA MET A 395 -19.62 -6.92 17.47
C MET A 395 -19.97 -5.70 18.31
N SER A 396 -19.14 -4.68 18.25
CA SER A 396 -19.37 -3.39 18.88
C SER A 396 -19.09 -2.23 17.94
N LEU A 397 -19.94 -1.20 18.03
CA LEU A 397 -19.74 0.08 17.35
C LEU A 397 -20.01 1.22 18.35
N ASN A 398 -19.02 2.08 18.54
CA ASN A 398 -19.15 3.28 19.33
C ASN A 398 -18.81 4.49 18.46
N VAL A 399 -19.76 5.40 18.33
CA VAL A 399 -19.62 6.65 17.59
C VAL A 399 -19.87 7.81 18.54
N THR A 400 -19.02 8.83 18.48
CA THR A 400 -19.21 10.09 19.20
C THR A 400 -18.86 11.24 18.26
N LEU A 401 -19.83 12.10 17.98
CA LEU A 401 -19.73 13.22 17.06
C LEU A 401 -20.15 14.50 17.80
N PRO A 402 -19.22 15.30 18.35
CA PRO A 402 -19.54 16.57 18.98
C PRO A 402 -20.20 17.52 17.97
N LYS A 403 -21.38 18.05 18.29
CA LYS A 403 -22.13 18.96 17.40
C LYS A 403 -21.31 20.17 16.94
N PRO A 404 -20.56 20.89 17.83
CA PRO A 404 -19.77 22.02 17.38
C PRO A 404 -18.71 21.64 16.34
N MET A 405 -18.17 20.42 16.45
CA MET A 405 -17.19 19.91 15.49
C MET A 405 -17.81 19.63 14.13
N ILE A 406 -19.01 19.00 14.09
CA ILE A 406 -19.72 18.69 12.85
C ILE A 406 -20.21 19.99 12.20
N LEU A 407 -20.73 20.94 12.98
CA LEU A 407 -21.16 22.26 12.48
C LEU A 407 -20.00 22.99 11.80
N GLU A 408 -18.85 23.03 12.45
CA GLU A 408 -17.64 23.64 11.86
C GLU A 408 -17.25 22.95 10.56
N PHE A 409 -17.23 21.60 10.53
CA PHE A 409 -16.91 20.83 9.32
C PHE A 409 -17.89 21.10 8.17
N ALA A 410 -19.20 21.12 8.45
CA ALA A 410 -20.23 21.41 7.45
C ALA A 410 -20.18 22.87 6.96
N THR A 411 -19.88 23.83 7.86
CA THR A 411 -19.65 25.24 7.51
C THR A 411 -18.46 25.38 6.57
N GLN A 412 -17.32 24.73 6.90
CA GLN A 412 -16.12 24.73 6.04
C GLN A 412 -16.39 24.12 4.68
N ALA A 413 -17.13 23.01 4.60
CA ALA A 413 -17.54 22.39 3.34
C ALA A 413 -18.42 23.33 2.49
N SER A 414 -19.33 24.04 3.13
CA SER A 414 -20.20 25.03 2.48
C SER A 414 -19.41 26.24 1.95
N LEU A 415 -18.41 26.73 2.70
CA LEU A 415 -17.50 27.80 2.25
C LEU A 415 -16.67 27.37 1.04
N VAL A 416 -16.16 26.12 1.01
CA VAL A 416 -15.45 25.56 -0.16
C VAL A 416 -16.32 25.58 -1.40
N ASN A 417 -17.63 25.32 -1.25
CA ASN A 417 -18.62 25.36 -2.32
C ASN A 417 -19.05 26.78 -2.74
N GLY A 418 -18.46 27.82 -2.13
CA GLY A 418 -18.62 29.21 -2.52
C GLY A 418 -19.79 29.95 -1.84
N LEU A 419 -20.36 29.37 -0.79
CA LEU A 419 -21.33 30.09 0.04
C LEU A 419 -20.61 31.18 0.86
N ASP A 420 -21.26 32.30 1.06
CA ASP A 420 -20.80 33.28 2.05
C ASP A 420 -20.92 32.71 3.48
N LYS A 421 -20.25 33.35 4.44
CA LYS A 421 -20.15 32.85 5.80
C LYS A 421 -21.52 32.61 6.46
N ASN A 422 -22.44 33.57 6.34
CA ASN A 422 -23.74 33.47 7.01
C ASN A 422 -24.58 32.32 6.44
N ARG A 423 -24.62 32.20 5.10
CA ARG A 423 -25.32 31.09 4.43
C ARG A 423 -24.65 29.73 4.69
N ALA A 424 -23.30 29.70 4.84
CA ALA A 424 -22.56 28.49 5.18
C ALA A 424 -22.92 28.02 6.59
N GLU A 425 -23.03 28.93 7.57
CA GLU A 425 -23.43 28.63 8.95
C GLU A 425 -24.87 28.12 8.99
N GLU A 426 -25.85 28.83 8.34
CA GLU A 426 -27.25 28.42 8.26
C GLU A 426 -27.41 27.03 7.60
N ASN A 427 -26.68 26.77 6.51
CA ASN A 427 -26.71 25.47 5.82
C ASN A 427 -26.15 24.35 6.73
N ALA A 428 -25.06 24.61 7.44
CA ALA A 428 -24.48 23.66 8.37
C ALA A 428 -25.44 23.32 9.52
N GLU A 429 -26.12 24.33 10.09
CA GLU A 429 -27.13 24.12 11.15
C GLU A 429 -28.27 23.24 10.65
N GLN A 430 -28.81 23.52 9.46
CA GLN A 430 -29.87 22.72 8.84
C GLN A 430 -29.42 21.25 8.60
N GLN A 431 -28.20 21.03 8.08
CA GLN A 431 -27.68 19.68 7.84
C GLN A 431 -27.53 18.90 9.14
N VAL A 432 -26.98 19.51 10.18
CA VAL A 432 -26.79 18.86 11.48
C VAL A 432 -28.14 18.56 12.15
N GLU A 433 -29.10 19.49 12.07
CA GLU A 433 -30.46 19.29 12.59
C GLU A 433 -31.18 18.13 11.86
N GLN A 434 -31.07 18.05 10.54
CA GLN A 434 -31.60 16.94 9.75
C GLN A 434 -30.98 15.61 10.15
N LEU A 435 -29.63 15.56 10.35
CA LEU A 435 -28.94 14.37 10.82
C LEU A 435 -29.46 13.90 12.18
N GLU A 436 -29.68 14.83 13.13
CA GLU A 436 -30.26 14.50 14.44
C GLU A 436 -31.69 14.00 14.33
N GLN A 437 -32.55 14.65 13.52
CA GLN A 437 -33.92 14.24 13.36
C GLN A 437 -34.03 12.84 12.74
N LEU A 438 -33.25 12.57 11.70
CA LEU A 438 -33.19 11.24 11.08
C LEU A 438 -32.68 10.19 12.08
N GLY A 439 -31.61 10.50 12.80
CA GLY A 439 -31.05 9.57 13.78
C GLY A 439 -32.02 9.25 14.93
N LYS A 440 -32.80 10.23 15.37
CA LYS A 440 -33.85 10.04 16.39
C LYS A 440 -35.05 9.29 15.81
N LEU A 441 -35.49 9.61 14.59
CA LEU A 441 -36.62 8.93 13.93
C LEU A 441 -36.38 7.43 13.80
N PHE A 442 -35.18 7.07 13.36
CA PHE A 442 -34.77 5.66 13.24
C PHE A 442 -34.21 5.06 14.54
N LYS A 443 -34.21 5.80 15.66
CA LYS A 443 -33.63 5.38 16.95
C LYS A 443 -32.16 4.91 16.89
N ILE A 444 -31.44 5.33 15.87
CA ILE A 444 -30.03 4.96 15.65
C ILE A 444 -29.09 5.77 16.52
N THR A 445 -29.42 7.04 16.78
CA THR A 445 -28.58 7.96 17.55
C THR A 445 -29.22 8.42 18.85
N THR A 446 -28.36 8.74 19.81
CA THR A 446 -28.70 9.51 20.99
C THR A 446 -27.99 10.86 20.94
N VAL A 447 -28.57 11.87 21.59
CA VAL A 447 -27.94 13.19 21.74
C VAL A 447 -27.76 13.42 23.22
N ASP A 448 -26.52 13.44 23.68
CA ASP A 448 -26.14 13.72 25.07
C ASP A 448 -24.90 14.61 25.09
N ASN A 449 -24.80 15.50 26.10
CA ASN A 449 -23.67 16.41 26.28
C ASN A 449 -23.24 17.15 25.00
N ASN A 450 -24.20 17.57 24.19
CA ASN A 450 -23.97 18.27 22.92
C ASN A 450 -23.19 17.41 21.86
N ALA A 451 -23.31 16.09 21.92
CA ALA A 451 -22.76 15.16 20.96
C ALA A 451 -23.85 14.21 20.44
N ILE A 452 -23.75 13.84 19.16
CA ILE A 452 -24.52 12.76 18.56
C ILE A 452 -23.73 11.48 18.79
N SER A 453 -24.36 10.46 19.36
CA SER A 453 -23.69 9.20 19.71
C SER A 453 -24.46 7.98 19.24
N ILE A 454 -23.73 6.93 18.92
CA ILE A 454 -24.22 5.58 18.65
C ILE A 454 -23.45 4.61 19.55
N LYS A 455 -24.18 3.77 20.27
CA LYS A 455 -23.61 2.64 21.01
C LYS A 455 -24.35 1.39 20.58
N PHE A 456 -23.67 0.51 19.88
CA PHE A 456 -24.22 -0.74 19.39
C PHE A 456 -23.35 -1.91 19.89
N ASN A 457 -23.98 -2.91 20.47
CA ASN A 457 -23.34 -4.16 20.84
C ASN A 457 -24.22 -5.33 20.38
N TYR A 458 -23.60 -6.32 19.80
CA TYR A 458 -24.20 -7.61 19.48
C TYR A 458 -23.40 -8.72 20.17
N ALA A 459 -24.08 -9.61 20.85
CA ALA A 459 -23.48 -10.83 21.37
C ALA A 459 -24.56 -11.91 21.50
N ASP A 460 -24.26 -13.15 21.10
CA ASP A 460 -25.09 -14.33 21.24
C ASP A 460 -26.57 -14.15 20.84
N GLY A 461 -26.80 -13.44 19.72
CA GLY A 461 -28.14 -13.20 19.19
C GLY A 461 -28.94 -12.13 19.92
N ASN A 462 -28.30 -11.36 20.81
CA ASN A 462 -28.86 -10.22 21.50
C ASN A 462 -28.17 -8.93 21.03
N ILE A 463 -28.95 -7.88 20.90
CA ILE A 463 -28.46 -6.55 20.53
C ILE A 463 -28.78 -5.59 21.67
N GLU A 464 -27.79 -4.73 21.96
CA GLU A 464 -27.98 -3.55 22.78
C GLU A 464 -27.65 -2.33 21.92
N MET A 465 -28.68 -1.51 21.61
CA MET A 465 -28.57 -0.29 20.83
C MET A 465 -28.93 0.90 21.69
N ASN A 466 -27.97 1.77 21.96
CA ASN A 466 -28.15 2.98 22.78
C ASN A 466 -28.79 2.70 24.16
N GLY A 467 -28.51 1.53 24.76
CA GLY A 467 -29.07 1.08 26.04
C GLY A 467 -30.38 0.29 25.94
N GLU A 468 -31.03 0.24 24.77
CA GLU A 468 -32.20 -0.59 24.50
C GLU A 468 -31.75 -2.01 24.10
N LYS A 469 -32.28 -3.04 24.81
CA LYS A 469 -31.97 -4.45 24.55
C LYS A 469 -33.06 -5.08 23.70
N MET A 470 -32.67 -5.80 22.65
CA MET A 470 -33.60 -6.54 21.79
C MET A 470 -32.94 -7.80 21.21
N SER A 471 -33.78 -8.72 20.73
CA SER A 471 -33.27 -9.90 20.00
C SER A 471 -32.87 -9.55 18.59
N LEU A 472 -31.96 -10.32 17.98
CA LEU A 472 -31.56 -10.16 16.59
C LEU A 472 -32.73 -10.18 15.61
N PRO A 473 -33.72 -11.11 15.69
CA PRO A 473 -34.86 -11.08 14.77
C PRO A 473 -35.69 -9.78 14.88
N LYS A 474 -35.92 -9.29 16.12
CA LYS A 474 -36.62 -8.02 16.32
C LYS A 474 -35.86 -6.86 15.69
N PHE A 475 -34.53 -6.80 15.87
CA PHE A 475 -33.68 -5.79 15.26
C PHE A 475 -33.75 -5.83 13.74
N LEU A 476 -33.59 -7.01 13.13
CA LEU A 476 -33.64 -7.16 11.66
C LEU A 476 -34.98 -6.73 11.10
N SER A 477 -36.08 -7.05 11.78
CA SER A 477 -37.43 -6.64 11.38
C SER A 477 -37.64 -5.12 11.53
N GLU A 478 -37.24 -4.53 12.66
CA GLU A 478 -37.43 -3.10 12.96
C GLU A 478 -36.65 -2.19 12.00
N TYR A 479 -35.47 -2.65 11.54
CA TYR A 479 -34.61 -1.89 10.63
C TYR A 479 -34.70 -2.33 9.16
N GLY A 480 -35.67 -3.17 8.80
CA GLY A 480 -35.93 -3.60 7.42
C GLY A 480 -34.80 -4.45 6.82
N LEU A 481 -34.03 -5.16 7.66
CA LEU A 481 -32.93 -6.03 7.28
C LEU A 481 -33.34 -7.52 7.23
N SER A 482 -34.63 -7.85 7.54
CA SER A 482 -35.19 -9.16 7.32
C SER A 482 -35.49 -9.34 5.84
N GLU A 483 -35.16 -10.52 5.28
CA GLU A 483 -35.63 -10.88 3.94
C GLU A 483 -37.17 -10.86 3.95
N SER A 484 -37.79 -10.18 2.98
CA SER A 484 -39.22 -10.30 2.71
C SER A 484 -39.48 -11.77 2.36
N SER A 485 -40.33 -12.45 3.15
CA SER A 485 -40.88 -13.72 2.72
C SER A 485 -41.71 -13.44 1.45
N ASP A 486 -41.36 -14.09 0.35
CA ASP A 486 -42.13 -14.06 -0.92
C ASP A 486 -43.55 -14.66 -0.79
N ASP A 487 -44.10 -14.77 0.42
CA ASP A 487 -45.43 -15.35 0.76
C ASP A 487 -46.48 -14.33 1.21
N ASP A 488 -46.28 -13.03 0.99
CA ASP A 488 -47.39 -12.10 1.06
C ASP A 488 -48.16 -12.14 -0.27
N GLU A 489 -49.10 -13.11 -0.38
CA GLU A 489 -50.17 -13.09 -1.35
C GLU A 489 -50.82 -11.69 -1.35
N VAL A 490 -50.57 -10.93 -2.41
CA VAL A 490 -51.33 -9.70 -2.71
C VAL A 490 -52.80 -10.12 -2.80
N PRO A 491 -53.70 -9.59 -1.95
CA PRO A 491 -55.10 -9.87 -2.13
C PRO A 491 -55.53 -9.38 -3.51
N GLU A 492 -55.96 -10.29 -4.34
CA GLU A 492 -56.52 -10.03 -5.66
C GLU A 492 -57.77 -9.15 -5.46
N GLN A 493 -57.60 -7.82 -5.59
CA GLN A 493 -58.74 -6.90 -5.70
C GLN A 493 -59.42 -7.16 -7.03
N THR A 494 -60.51 -7.93 -6.98
CA THR A 494 -61.50 -8.02 -8.05
C THR A 494 -61.99 -6.64 -8.39
N MET A 495 -61.55 -6.10 -9.53
CA MET A 495 -62.22 -4.94 -10.14
C MET A 495 -63.54 -5.37 -10.77
N PRO A 496 -64.60 -4.58 -10.66
CA PRO A 496 -65.85 -4.86 -11.35
C PRO A 496 -65.65 -4.70 -12.87
N GLU A 497 -66.14 -5.68 -13.61
CA GLU A 497 -66.30 -5.58 -15.06
C GLU A 497 -67.20 -4.39 -15.43
N ASP A 498 -66.67 -3.46 -16.21
CA ASP A 498 -67.48 -2.46 -16.88
C ASP A 498 -67.38 -2.64 -18.40
N ASP A 499 -68.48 -3.14 -18.94
CA ASP A 499 -68.71 -3.28 -20.38
C ASP A 499 -68.82 -1.91 -21.03
N THR A 500 -67.89 -1.58 -21.94
CA THR A 500 -68.26 -0.78 -23.13
C THR A 500 -67.26 -0.96 -24.27
N HIS A 501 -67.73 -1.51 -25.33
CA HIS A 501 -67.16 -1.46 -26.68
C HIS A 501 -66.90 -0.03 -27.16
N SER A 502 -65.73 0.30 -27.66
CA SER A 502 -65.63 1.10 -28.89
C SER A 502 -64.27 0.98 -29.56
N SER A 503 -64.36 0.66 -30.83
CA SER A 503 -63.28 0.59 -31.81
C SER A 503 -62.61 1.94 -32.07
N GLY A 504 -61.30 1.97 -32.25
CA GLY A 504 -60.58 3.15 -32.74
C GLY A 504 -59.15 2.84 -33.14
N ASN A 505 -59.00 2.44 -34.37
CA ASN A 505 -57.73 2.31 -35.09
C ASN A 505 -57.07 3.70 -35.24
N ILE A 506 -55.85 3.91 -34.82
CA ILE A 506 -54.98 4.95 -35.40
C ILE A 506 -53.53 4.39 -35.43
N GLN A 507 -53.07 4.20 -36.64
CA GLN A 507 -51.64 4.09 -37.00
C GLN A 507 -51.00 5.46 -36.84
N ALA A 508 -49.77 5.49 -36.33
CA ALA A 508 -48.84 6.54 -36.67
C ALA A 508 -47.41 5.97 -36.67
N GLU A 509 -46.87 6.00 -37.85
CA GLU A 509 -45.49 5.80 -38.21
C GLU A 509 -44.55 6.86 -37.62
N GLY A 510 -43.30 6.47 -37.44
CA GLY A 510 -42.27 7.35 -37.96
C GLY A 510 -41.24 7.94 -37.00
N ASN A 511 -40.11 7.43 -37.15
CA ASN A 511 -38.82 8.08 -37.39
C ASN A 511 -37.79 8.07 -36.25
N VAL A 512 -36.89 7.17 -36.48
CA VAL A 512 -35.49 7.20 -36.00
C VAL A 512 -34.72 8.30 -36.74
N GLN A 513 -34.03 9.16 -36.03
CA GLN A 513 -32.86 9.84 -36.56
C GLN A 513 -31.73 9.89 -35.52
N SER A 514 -30.66 9.19 -35.85
CA SER A 514 -29.35 9.27 -35.30
C SER A 514 -28.65 10.58 -35.69
N ALA A 515 -27.90 11.18 -34.79
CA ALA A 515 -26.80 12.10 -35.12
C ALA A 515 -25.73 12.01 -34.02
N GLN A 516 -24.62 11.55 -34.43
CA GLN A 516 -23.19 11.87 -34.25
C GLN A 516 -22.72 12.25 -32.85
#